data_ed56f47aa7da843bd082dae7aff8c052
#
_entry.id   ed56f47aa7da843bd082dae7aff8c052
#
_cell.length_a   1.000
_cell.length_b   1.000
_cell.length_c   1.000
_cell.angle_alpha   90.00
_cell.angle_beta   90.00
_cell.angle_gamma   90.00
#
_symmetry.space_group_name_H-M   'P 1'
#
loop_
_entity.id
_entity.type
_entity.pdbx_description
1 polymer ?
#
loop_
_entity_poly.entity_id
_entity_poly.type
_entity_poly.pdbx_seq_one_letter_code
_entity_poly.pdbx_strand_id
1 'polypeptide(L)'
;MSRESQTPLGVTYGSLGVLGPSAVPEIAQAAVAAGYQSFWTVEATGTDAVSLLGAVSQAAPKLDLATGIMPIQLRSPSLTAMTAATLQSLNPQRTIWIGLGVSAPGVLRQHGIEAPDRPI
;
A
#
# COMPACT_ATOMS: atom_id res chain seq x y z
N MET A 1 -28.68 22.13 -1.73
CA MET A 1 -27.62 21.88 -0.75
C MET A 1 -26.35 21.48 -1.50
N SER A 2 -25.37 22.37 -1.55
CA SER A 2 -24.05 22.00 -2.04
C SER A 2 -23.47 20.96 -1.08
N ARG A 3 -23.16 19.75 -1.59
CA ARG A 3 -22.26 18.84 -0.90
C ARG A 3 -20.93 19.58 -0.81
N GLU A 4 -20.56 20.04 0.37
CA GLU A 4 -19.18 20.40 0.62
C GLU A 4 -18.34 19.19 0.18
N SER A 5 -17.48 19.40 -0.80
CA SER A 5 -16.58 18.35 -1.25
C SER A 5 -15.61 18.07 -0.11
N GLN A 6 -15.88 17.02 0.66
CA GLN A 6 -14.94 16.58 1.68
C GLN A 6 -13.64 16.21 1.00
N THR A 7 -12.54 16.75 1.50
CA THR A 7 -11.21 16.37 1.05
C THR A 7 -11.03 14.86 1.25
N PRO A 8 -10.67 14.10 0.20
CA PRO A 8 -10.46 12.67 0.35
C PRO A 8 -9.28 12.40 1.30
N LEU A 9 -9.50 11.49 2.25
CA LEU A 9 -8.51 11.10 3.24
C LEU A 9 -8.10 9.64 3.04
N GLY A 10 -6.82 9.38 3.24
CA GLY A 10 -6.25 8.04 3.27
C GLY A 10 -5.70 7.70 4.64
N VAL A 11 -5.73 6.44 5.00
CA VAL A 11 -5.05 5.90 6.18
C VAL A 11 -3.83 5.10 5.75
N THR A 12 -2.73 5.23 6.48
CA THR A 12 -1.52 4.44 6.23
C THR A 12 -1.27 3.43 7.34
N TYR A 13 -1.08 2.17 6.96
CA TYR A 13 -0.65 1.12 7.88
C TYR A 13 0.77 1.37 8.41
N GLY A 14 1.60 2.10 7.68
CA GLY A 14 2.96 2.44 8.13
C GLY A 14 3.01 3.06 9.52
N SER A 15 2.01 3.86 9.88
CA SER A 15 1.88 4.45 11.22
C SER A 15 1.24 3.52 12.24
N LEU A 16 0.65 2.42 11.82
CA LEU A 16 -0.13 1.50 12.64
C LEU A 16 0.52 0.11 12.77
N GLY A 17 1.73 -0.05 12.23
CA GLY A 17 2.43 -1.33 12.17
C GLY A 17 2.66 -2.01 13.51
N VAL A 18 2.68 -1.24 14.61
CA VAL A 18 2.77 -1.77 15.98
C VAL A 18 1.62 -2.71 16.33
N LEU A 19 0.46 -2.57 15.66
CA LEU A 19 -0.70 -3.42 15.88
C LEU A 19 -0.57 -4.81 15.23
N GLY A 20 0.43 -4.98 14.36
CA GLY A 20 0.67 -6.22 13.63
C GLY A 20 -0.24 -6.42 12.41
N PRO A 21 0.18 -7.28 11.47
CA PRO A 21 -0.55 -7.48 10.21
C PRO A 21 -1.92 -8.14 10.39
N SER A 22 -2.13 -8.91 11.44
CA SER A 22 -3.43 -9.52 11.72
C SER A 22 -4.53 -8.52 12.04
N ALA A 23 -4.18 -7.29 12.45
CA ALA A 23 -5.12 -6.21 12.71
C ALA A 23 -5.60 -5.48 11.44
N VAL A 24 -4.95 -5.72 10.31
CA VAL A 24 -5.22 -4.98 9.05
C VAL A 24 -6.68 -5.06 8.60
N PRO A 25 -7.36 -6.20 8.62
CA PRO A 25 -8.78 -6.25 8.27
C PRO A 25 -9.66 -5.34 9.14
N GLU A 26 -9.45 -5.33 10.44
CA GLU A 26 -10.20 -4.46 11.38
C GLU A 26 -9.88 -2.99 11.18
N ILE A 27 -8.62 -2.66 10.96
CA ILE A 27 -8.19 -1.27 10.65
C ILE A 27 -8.87 -0.78 9.38
N ALA A 28 -8.90 -1.59 8.34
CA ALA A 28 -9.52 -1.25 7.06
C ALA A 28 -11.03 -1.03 7.21
N GLN A 29 -11.71 -1.88 7.95
CA GLN A 29 -13.14 -1.73 8.23
C GLN A 29 -13.43 -0.47 9.07
N ALA A 30 -12.61 -0.20 10.06
CA ALA A 30 -12.71 1.03 10.86
C ALA A 30 -12.46 2.29 10.01
N ALA A 31 -11.53 2.23 9.07
CA ALA A 31 -11.27 3.32 8.13
C ALA A 31 -12.49 3.63 7.26
N VAL A 32 -13.16 2.61 6.72
CA VAL A 32 -14.42 2.79 5.98
C VAL A 32 -15.48 3.46 6.85
N ALA A 33 -15.67 2.96 8.07
CA ALA A 33 -16.66 3.51 9.01
C ALA A 33 -16.36 4.97 9.38
N ALA A 34 -15.09 5.35 9.43
CA ALA A 34 -14.64 6.71 9.72
C ALA A 34 -14.65 7.66 8.50
N GLY A 35 -15.02 7.16 7.32
CA GLY A 35 -15.12 7.97 6.11
C GLY A 35 -13.81 8.09 5.30
N TYR A 36 -12.78 7.31 5.62
CA TYR A 36 -11.57 7.25 4.81
C TYR A 36 -11.87 6.61 3.45
N GLN A 37 -11.15 7.03 2.42
CA GLN A 37 -11.40 6.60 1.03
C GLN A 37 -10.30 5.69 0.47
N SER A 38 -9.12 5.70 1.08
CA SER A 38 -7.99 4.90 0.61
C SER A 38 -7.19 4.30 1.76
N PHE A 39 -6.58 3.15 1.49
CA PHE A 39 -5.70 2.45 2.41
C PHE A 39 -4.31 2.32 1.78
N TRP A 40 -3.30 2.75 2.53
CA TRP A 40 -1.92 2.85 2.08
C TRP A 40 -1.02 1.90 2.84
N THR A 41 -0.16 1.20 2.13
CA THR A 41 0.87 0.36 2.72
C THR A 41 2.25 0.79 2.25
N VAL A 42 3.26 0.48 3.04
CA VAL A 42 4.66 0.74 2.72
C VAL A 42 5.41 -0.58 2.65
N GLU A 43 6.48 -0.62 1.87
CA GLU A 43 7.37 -1.77 1.80
C GLU A 43 8.78 -1.34 2.16
N ALA A 44 9.27 -1.84 3.28
CA ALA A 44 10.62 -1.59 3.75
C ALA A 44 11.23 -2.89 4.26
N THR A 45 11.06 -3.18 5.53
CA THR A 45 11.41 -4.44 6.21
C THR A 45 10.25 -4.87 7.10
N GLY A 46 10.04 -6.15 7.26
CA GLY A 46 8.91 -6.68 8.05
C GLY A 46 7.75 -7.09 7.14
N THR A 47 6.63 -6.39 7.20
CA THR A 47 5.47 -6.73 6.35
C THR A 47 5.65 -6.26 4.92
N ASP A 48 5.27 -7.10 3.96
CA ASP A 48 5.23 -6.69 2.56
C ASP A 48 3.93 -5.95 2.24
N ALA A 49 4.01 -4.98 1.36
CA ALA A 49 2.91 -4.09 1.06
C ALA A 49 1.73 -4.80 0.38
N VAL A 50 2.01 -5.72 -0.51
CA VAL A 50 1.01 -6.34 -1.40
C VAL A 50 0.13 -7.34 -0.66
N SER A 51 0.70 -8.16 0.21
CA SER A 51 -0.08 -9.10 1.03
C SER A 51 -1.08 -8.37 1.91
N LEU A 52 -0.69 -7.22 2.47
CA LEU A 52 -1.58 -6.39 3.26
C LEU A 52 -2.72 -5.81 2.41
N LEU A 53 -2.42 -5.29 1.22
CA LEU A 53 -3.44 -4.76 0.32
C LEU A 53 -4.40 -5.86 -0.17
N GLY A 54 -3.90 -7.07 -0.37
CA GLY A 54 -4.75 -8.23 -0.67
C GLY A 54 -5.77 -8.50 0.44
N ALA A 55 -5.34 -8.44 1.69
CA ALA A 55 -6.24 -8.59 2.84
C ALA A 55 -7.27 -7.45 2.89
N VAL A 56 -6.84 -6.20 2.70
CA VAL A 56 -7.74 -5.03 2.67
C VAL A 56 -8.77 -5.14 1.56
N SER A 57 -8.39 -5.62 0.38
CA SER A 57 -9.29 -5.77 -0.77
C SER A 57 -10.49 -6.66 -0.45
N GLN A 58 -10.33 -7.65 0.40
CA GLN A 58 -11.38 -8.58 0.80
C GLN A 58 -12.16 -8.08 2.03
N ALA A 59 -11.48 -7.45 2.98
CA ALA A 59 -12.10 -6.96 4.21
C ALA A 59 -12.86 -5.65 4.02
N ALA A 60 -12.40 -4.79 3.13
CA ALA A 60 -12.93 -3.44 2.93
C ALA A 60 -12.93 -3.04 1.43
N PRO A 61 -13.78 -3.67 0.60
CA PRO A 61 -13.77 -3.47 -0.85
C PRO A 61 -14.18 -2.05 -1.28
N LYS A 62 -14.57 -1.20 -0.36
CA LYS A 62 -14.91 0.21 -0.63
C LYS A 62 -13.70 1.15 -0.64
N LEU A 63 -12.52 0.67 -0.24
CA LEU A 63 -11.32 1.48 -0.19
C LEU A 63 -10.52 1.38 -1.51
N ASP A 64 -10.02 2.52 -1.96
CA ASP A 64 -8.91 2.53 -2.90
C ASP A 64 -7.66 1.98 -2.22
N LEU A 65 -6.82 1.29 -2.96
CA LEU A 65 -5.62 0.65 -2.44
C LEU A 65 -4.37 1.33 -2.98
N ALA A 66 -3.40 1.54 -2.13
CA ALA A 66 -2.22 2.27 -2.54
C ALA A 66 -0.94 1.77 -1.84
N THR A 67 0.16 1.83 -2.56
CA THR A 67 1.50 1.71 -1.96
C THR A 67 2.16 3.08 -1.86
N GLY A 68 2.65 3.39 -0.72
CA GLY A 68 3.39 4.61 -0.48
C GLY A 68 4.64 4.35 0.33
N ILE A 69 5.66 3.80 -0.26
CA ILE A 69 5.92 3.34 -1.65
C ILE A 69 6.36 1.87 -1.65
N MET A 70 6.43 1.26 -2.85
CA MET A 70 7.21 0.04 -3.06
C MET A 70 8.57 0.42 -3.66
N PRO A 71 9.68 -0.09 -3.09
CA PRO A 71 10.99 0.12 -3.69
C PRO A 71 11.12 -0.57 -5.05
N ILE A 72 11.57 0.17 -6.05
CA ILE A 72 11.77 -0.38 -7.41
C ILE A 72 12.81 -1.51 -7.44
N GLN A 73 13.71 -1.51 -6.47
CA GLN A 73 14.78 -2.52 -6.38
C GLN A 73 14.30 -3.88 -5.89
N LEU A 74 13.15 -3.96 -5.22
CA LEU A 74 12.65 -5.20 -4.64
C LEU A 74 11.77 -6.02 -5.58
N ARG A 75 11.27 -5.42 -6.65
CA ARG A 75 10.34 -6.04 -7.58
C ARG A 75 10.72 -5.74 -9.02
N SER A 76 10.69 -6.75 -9.88
CA SER A 76 10.86 -6.52 -11.30
C SER A 76 9.70 -5.69 -11.87
N PRO A 77 9.89 -5.00 -12.99
CA PRO A 77 8.79 -4.29 -13.66
C PRO A 77 7.61 -5.22 -14.00
N SER A 78 7.88 -6.44 -14.45
CA SER A 78 6.83 -7.41 -14.77
C SER A 78 6.05 -7.85 -13.53
N LEU A 79 6.72 -8.11 -12.41
CA LEU A 79 6.05 -8.45 -11.15
C LEU A 79 5.20 -7.28 -10.64
N THR A 80 5.69 -6.06 -10.75
CA THR A 80 4.93 -4.85 -10.40
C THR A 80 3.67 -4.73 -11.24
N ALA A 81 3.75 -4.97 -12.54
CA ALA A 81 2.58 -4.97 -13.43
C ALA A 81 1.57 -6.07 -13.06
N MET A 82 2.05 -7.28 -12.77
CA MET A 82 1.20 -8.38 -12.30
C MET A 82 0.49 -8.02 -11.00
N THR A 83 1.20 -7.41 -10.07
CA THR A 83 0.65 -6.94 -8.79
C THR A 83 -0.49 -5.94 -9.01
N ALA A 84 -0.26 -4.93 -9.83
CA ALA A 84 -1.27 -3.93 -10.15
C ALA A 84 -2.51 -4.55 -10.77
N ALA A 85 -2.32 -5.42 -11.76
CA ALA A 85 -3.42 -6.11 -12.43
C ALA A 85 -4.21 -7.02 -11.49
N THR A 86 -3.53 -7.74 -10.61
CA THR A 86 -4.17 -8.63 -9.64
C THR A 86 -4.98 -7.85 -8.62
N LEU A 87 -4.42 -6.80 -8.02
CA LEU A 87 -5.14 -5.94 -7.09
C LEU A 87 -6.35 -5.27 -7.75
N GLN A 88 -6.20 -4.81 -9.00
CA GLN A 88 -7.32 -4.22 -9.73
C GLN A 88 -8.44 -5.26 -9.97
N SER A 89 -8.09 -6.50 -10.29
CA SER A 89 -9.06 -7.58 -10.46
C SER A 89 -9.78 -7.94 -9.16
N LEU A 90 -9.07 -7.89 -8.02
CA LEU A 90 -9.67 -8.10 -6.70
C LEU A 90 -10.58 -6.95 -6.27
N ASN A 91 -10.34 -5.76 -6.78
CA ASN A 91 -11.06 -4.53 -6.40
C ASN A 91 -11.48 -3.71 -7.65
N PRO A 92 -12.33 -4.27 -8.52
CA PRO A 92 -12.57 -3.71 -9.86
C PRO A 92 -13.25 -2.34 -9.85
N GLN A 93 -13.93 -1.97 -8.76
CA GLN A 93 -14.65 -0.71 -8.62
C GLN A 93 -13.80 0.40 -8.00
N ARG A 94 -12.55 0.11 -7.64
CA ARG A 94 -11.68 1.03 -6.92
C ARG A 94 -10.43 1.37 -7.73
N THR A 95 -9.79 2.46 -7.35
CA THR A 95 -8.51 2.86 -7.91
C THR A 95 -7.38 2.16 -7.16
N ILE A 96 -6.43 1.63 -7.92
CA ILE A 96 -5.19 1.05 -7.38
C ILE A 96 -4.04 2.01 -7.72
N TRP A 97 -3.37 2.50 -6.69
CA TRP A 97 -2.22 3.39 -6.80
C TRP A 97 -0.94 2.62 -6.50
N ILE A 98 -0.10 2.44 -7.49
CA ILE A 98 1.21 1.81 -7.30
C ILE A 98 2.26 2.92 -7.20
N GLY A 99 2.49 3.37 -5.97
CA GLY A 99 3.56 4.31 -5.67
C GLY A 99 4.90 3.59 -5.66
N LEU A 100 5.83 4.06 -6.47
CA LEU A 100 7.18 3.51 -6.61
C LEU A 100 8.22 4.54 -6.18
N GLY A 101 9.31 4.07 -5.62
CA GLY A 101 10.39 4.94 -5.20
C GLY A 101 11.70 4.19 -5.00
N VAL A 102 12.70 4.95 -4.59
CA VAL A 102 14.03 4.43 -4.22
C VAL A 102 14.05 4.28 -2.70
N SER A 103 14.46 3.11 -2.22
CA SER A 103 14.57 2.86 -0.80
C SER A 103 15.88 3.38 -0.21
N ALA A 104 15.89 3.57 1.11
CA ALA A 104 17.11 3.92 1.81
C ALA A 104 18.18 2.81 1.72
N PRO A 105 19.47 3.16 1.62
CA PRO A 105 20.54 2.18 1.51
C PRO A 105 20.54 1.12 2.60
N GLY A 106 20.19 1.48 3.83
CA GLY A 106 20.10 0.54 4.94
C GLY A 106 19.01 -0.52 4.75
N VAL A 107 17.87 -0.14 4.20
CA VAL A 107 16.77 -1.06 3.87
C VAL A 107 17.20 -2.01 2.77
N LEU A 108 17.81 -1.50 1.69
CA LEU A 108 18.28 -2.31 0.57
C LEU A 108 19.31 -3.36 1.02
N ARG A 109 20.24 -2.98 1.90
CA ARG A 109 21.23 -3.92 2.46
C ARG A 109 20.57 -5.06 3.25
N GLN A 110 19.50 -4.79 3.97
CA GLN A 110 18.75 -5.85 4.69
C GLN A 110 18.09 -6.85 3.72
N HIS A 111 17.79 -6.42 2.50
CA HIS A 111 17.30 -7.27 1.44
C HIS A 111 18.42 -7.92 0.58
N GLY A 112 19.68 -7.71 0.95
CA GLY A 112 20.82 -8.22 0.18
C GLY A 112 21.06 -7.48 -1.13
N ILE A 113 20.57 -6.25 -1.24
CA ILE A 113 20.69 -5.40 -2.44
C ILE A 113 21.74 -4.32 -2.17
N GLU A 114 22.70 -4.20 -3.07
CA GLU A 114 23.68 -3.14 -3.05
C GLU A 114 23.03 -1.81 -3.49
N ALA A 115 23.15 -0.79 -2.64
CA ALA A 115 22.60 0.50 -2.97
C ALA A 115 23.41 1.17 -4.09
N PRO A 116 22.78 1.73 -5.13
CA PRO A 116 23.49 2.45 -6.17
C PRO A 116 24.13 3.72 -5.60
N ASP A 117 25.31 4.08 -6.12
CA ASP A 117 26.03 5.30 -5.70
C ASP A 117 25.25 6.58 -6.02
N ARG A 118 24.35 6.50 -6.98
CA ARG A 118 23.44 7.60 -7.35
C ARG A 118 22.02 7.05 -7.47
N PRO A 119 21.06 7.60 -6.72
CA PRO A 119 19.65 7.33 -7.00
C PRO A 119 19.29 7.91 -8.38
N ILE A 120 18.37 7.24 -9.03
CA ILE A 120 17.86 7.63 -10.36
C ILE A 120 17.28 9.05 -10.31
#